data_43378d2820c828d4ae92a9727acbee42
#
_entry.id   43378d2820c828d4ae92a9727acbee42
#
_cell.length_a   1.000
_cell.length_b   1.000
_cell.length_c   1.000
_cell.angle_alpha   90.00
_cell.angle_beta   90.00
_cell.angle_gamma   90.00
#
_symmetry.space_group_name_H-M   'P 1'
#
loop_
_entity.id
_entity.type
_entity.pdbx_description
1 polymer ?
#
loop_
_entity_poly.entity_id
_entity_poly.type
_entity_poly.pdbx_seq_one_letter_code
_entity_poly.pdbx_strand_id
1 'polypeptide(L)'
;MLLPGRPRFHASRLLLLLLLVTAAIGFARFAYRHKTRLHVLQPDLYRRSTHGPSQNVLLPEKIAGFCQAHGFDQYINRSPRERQVYDLFLLSTELDWLEIRLHTLSPYVDFFVVVESRTTFTGLPKPAVLQDHWEDFAPFHNKIIHRVIDDPGSAVLGSVTWDHEDFLRNAMLHGVFPGLVGTWMEAREGDVLIVSDVDETPKPETLVVLRKCEFPDRLTLRSDFYYYSFQWLHAGEEWAHPQVTTYKGLTSTIPPKDLRNGEPTTHGFLYLNHLQSWWQRADLWDAAWHCSSCFATVREMQRKMESFSHTSLDTAENRDPKTIIERVGGGRDLFGREDQLYERVVDNRDVPAYILQNSGKFGYLLDRDGEHAGFTDVGDDGLMLLERSVG
;
A
#
# COMPACT_ATOMS: atom_id res chain seq x y z
N MET A 1 49.62 43.65 35.69
CA MET A 1 48.22 43.67 35.25
C MET A 1 48.08 42.51 34.26
N LEU A 2 47.66 41.37 34.72
CA LEU A 2 47.55 40.10 33.95
C LEU A 2 46.12 39.98 33.46
N LEU A 3 45.91 39.88 32.15
CA LEU A 3 44.59 39.63 31.53
C LEU A 3 44.22 38.13 31.69
N PRO A 4 42.97 37.78 32.04
CA PRO A 4 42.57 36.40 32.16
C PRO A 4 42.36 35.73 30.78
N GLY A 5 43.00 34.57 30.59
CA GLY A 5 42.89 33.74 29.40
C GLY A 5 41.45 33.22 29.18
N ARG A 6 40.97 33.36 27.98
CA ARG A 6 39.64 32.85 27.56
C ARG A 6 39.64 31.31 27.49
N PRO A 7 38.61 30.63 27.97
CA PRO A 7 38.51 29.18 27.88
C PRO A 7 38.15 28.73 26.46
N ARG A 8 39.14 28.28 25.70
CA ARG A 8 38.96 27.72 24.35
C ARG A 8 38.56 26.22 24.33
N PHE A 9 38.31 25.58 25.48
CA PHE A 9 38.24 24.14 25.62
C PHE A 9 36.81 23.55 25.56
N HIS A 10 35.74 24.35 25.54
CA HIS A 10 34.40 23.80 25.62
C HIS A 10 33.74 23.57 24.26
N ALA A 11 34.05 24.35 23.24
CA ALA A 11 33.42 24.23 21.92
C ALA A 11 33.84 22.97 21.17
N SER A 12 35.10 22.56 21.26
CA SER A 12 35.61 21.34 20.60
C SER A 12 35.10 20.06 21.27
N ARG A 13 34.88 20.06 22.57
CA ARG A 13 34.28 18.90 23.28
C ARG A 13 32.80 18.76 22.96
N LEU A 14 32.07 19.87 22.82
CA LEU A 14 30.67 19.87 22.44
C LEU A 14 30.49 19.38 20.99
N LEU A 15 31.38 19.79 20.10
CA LEU A 15 31.37 19.35 18.69
C LEU A 15 31.68 17.85 18.58
N LEU A 16 32.65 17.37 19.35
CA LEU A 16 32.99 15.95 19.39
C LEU A 16 31.84 15.10 19.95
N LEU A 17 31.18 15.60 20.99
CA LEU A 17 30.00 14.92 21.58
C LEU A 17 28.84 14.86 20.57
N LEU A 18 28.57 15.93 19.84
CA LEU A 18 27.58 15.98 18.77
C LEU A 18 27.91 15.01 17.64
N LEU A 19 29.17 14.92 17.22
CA LEU A 19 29.62 13.96 16.20
C LEU A 19 29.49 12.51 16.67
N LEU A 20 29.81 12.22 17.94
CA LEU A 20 29.64 10.88 18.50
C LEU A 20 28.18 10.49 18.63
N VAL A 21 27.32 11.41 19.03
CA VAL A 21 25.86 11.18 19.11
C VAL A 21 25.27 10.95 17.71
N THR A 22 25.64 11.73 16.73
CA THR A 22 25.15 11.55 15.34
C THR A 22 25.67 10.25 14.72
N ALA A 23 26.92 9.86 14.99
CA ALA A 23 27.48 8.58 14.57
C ALA A 23 26.77 7.39 15.26
N ALA A 24 26.51 7.49 16.58
CA ALA A 24 25.77 6.47 17.32
C ALA A 24 24.33 6.32 16.84
N ILE A 25 23.64 7.43 16.52
CA ILE A 25 22.29 7.42 15.94
C ILE A 25 22.32 6.80 14.53
N GLY A 26 23.31 7.17 13.71
CA GLY A 26 23.51 6.59 12.37
C GLY A 26 23.75 5.08 12.44
N PHE A 27 24.62 4.64 13.37
CA PHE A 27 24.91 3.22 13.58
C PHE A 27 23.69 2.46 14.12
N ALA A 28 22.95 3.02 15.07
CA ALA A 28 21.72 2.41 15.60
C ALA A 28 20.66 2.28 14.51
N ARG A 29 20.53 3.27 13.64
CA ARG A 29 19.61 3.25 12.48
C ARG A 29 20.04 2.22 11.44
N PHE A 30 21.33 2.10 11.16
CA PHE A 30 21.90 1.08 10.30
C PHE A 30 21.69 -0.31 10.88
N ALA A 31 21.99 -0.51 12.16
CA ALA A 31 21.83 -1.79 12.85
C ALA A 31 20.34 -2.19 12.94
N TYR A 32 19.42 -1.23 13.14
CA TYR A 32 17.99 -1.48 13.14
C TYR A 32 17.48 -1.89 11.73
N ARG A 33 17.88 -1.17 10.68
CA ARG A 33 17.55 -1.54 9.30
C ARG A 33 18.10 -2.91 8.91
N HIS A 34 19.32 -3.25 9.34
CA HIS A 34 19.90 -4.57 9.07
C HIS A 34 19.36 -5.66 9.98
N LYS A 35 18.93 -5.34 11.20
CA LYS A 35 18.29 -6.31 12.09
C LYS A 35 16.96 -6.79 11.51
N THR A 36 16.14 -5.89 11.00
CA THR A 36 14.89 -6.27 10.31
C THR A 36 15.15 -7.07 9.02
N ARG A 37 16.15 -6.70 8.20
CA ARG A 37 16.59 -7.50 7.04
C ARG A 37 17.11 -8.89 7.42
N LEU A 38 17.89 -9.01 8.51
CA LEU A 38 18.43 -10.30 8.96
C LEU A 38 17.34 -11.24 9.51
N HIS A 39 16.24 -10.72 10.02
CA HIS A 39 15.10 -11.54 10.47
C HIS A 39 14.23 -12.04 9.33
N VAL A 40 14.15 -11.30 8.23
CA VAL A 40 13.43 -11.71 7.00
C VAL A 40 14.20 -12.77 6.21
N LEU A 41 15.52 -12.90 6.42
CA LEU A 41 16.35 -13.93 5.78
C LEU A 41 16.26 -15.33 6.44
N GLN A 42 15.26 -15.60 7.28
CA GLN A 42 14.86 -16.96 7.64
C GLN A 42 13.56 -17.38 6.92
N PRO A 43 13.60 -17.55 5.59
CA PRO A 43 12.42 -17.96 4.82
C PRO A 43 12.01 -19.42 5.08
N ASP A 44 12.88 -20.23 5.70
CA ASP A 44 12.72 -21.69 5.68
C ASP A 44 11.74 -22.24 6.71
N LEU A 45 11.29 -21.44 7.67
CA LEU A 45 10.27 -21.89 8.63
C LEU A 45 8.84 -21.69 8.12
N TYR A 46 8.63 -20.82 7.13
CA TYR A 46 7.28 -20.49 6.60
C TYR A 46 7.03 -20.99 5.17
N ARG A 47 8.07 -21.22 4.37
CA ARG A 47 7.98 -21.61 2.95
C ARG A 47 7.49 -23.04 2.68
N ARG A 48 7.14 -23.83 3.68
CA ARG A 48 6.72 -25.24 3.53
C ARG A 48 5.26 -25.55 3.82
N SER A 49 4.36 -24.60 3.75
CA SER A 49 2.93 -24.94 3.73
C SER A 49 2.35 -24.68 2.35
N THR A 50 2.54 -25.64 1.45
CA THR A 50 1.88 -25.74 0.13
C THR A 50 0.43 -26.22 0.26
N HIS A 51 -0.20 -26.04 1.40
CA HIS A 51 -1.60 -26.41 1.61
C HIS A 51 -2.36 -25.14 1.95
N GLY A 52 -3.52 -24.97 1.32
CA GLY A 52 -4.44 -23.84 1.50
C GLY A 52 -4.67 -23.45 2.96
N PRO A 53 -5.32 -22.32 3.24
CA PRO A 53 -5.27 -21.65 4.51
C PRO A 53 -5.71 -22.58 5.64
N SER A 54 -4.76 -23.37 6.14
CA SER A 54 -4.89 -23.92 7.47
C SER A 54 -4.93 -22.69 8.37
N GLN A 55 -6.07 -22.40 8.95
CA GLN A 55 -6.19 -21.57 10.14
C GLN A 55 -5.34 -22.24 11.23
N ASN A 56 -4.03 -22.19 11.09
CA ASN A 56 -3.12 -22.52 12.16
C ASN A 56 -3.31 -21.43 13.21
N VAL A 57 -4.31 -21.68 14.07
CA VAL A 57 -4.45 -20.99 15.34
C VAL A 57 -3.08 -21.13 16.02
N LEU A 58 -2.26 -20.08 15.93
CA LEU A 58 -1.01 -20.03 16.65
C LEU A 58 -1.38 -20.25 18.12
N LEU A 59 -0.88 -21.35 18.69
CA LEU A 59 -1.11 -21.61 20.12
C LEU A 59 -0.61 -20.39 20.90
N PRO A 60 -1.34 -19.93 21.92
CA PRO A 60 -0.98 -18.73 22.69
C PRO A 60 0.49 -18.69 23.12
N GLU A 61 1.06 -19.82 23.48
CA GLU A 61 2.46 -19.97 23.87
C GLU A 61 3.47 -19.74 22.74
N LYS A 62 3.03 -19.78 21.48
CA LYS A 62 3.89 -19.56 20.30
C LYS A 62 3.80 -18.14 19.75
N ILE A 63 2.79 -17.38 20.16
CA ILE A 63 2.55 -16.03 19.61
C ILE A 63 3.73 -15.10 19.95
N ALA A 64 4.23 -15.12 21.19
CA ALA A 64 5.35 -14.28 21.59
C ALA A 64 6.59 -14.54 20.73
N GLY A 65 6.96 -15.80 20.53
CA GLY A 65 8.09 -16.18 19.67
C GLY A 65 7.87 -15.81 18.20
N PHE A 66 6.63 -15.95 17.70
CA PHE A 66 6.24 -15.50 16.36
C PHE A 66 6.44 -14.00 16.19
N CYS A 67 5.95 -13.18 17.12
CA CYS A 67 6.11 -11.72 17.06
C CYS A 67 7.58 -11.31 17.17
N GLN A 68 8.36 -11.93 18.07
CA GLN A 68 9.80 -11.67 18.21
C GLN A 68 10.56 -11.99 16.92
N ALA A 69 10.19 -13.03 16.19
CA ALA A 69 10.79 -13.36 14.89
C ALA A 69 10.59 -12.25 13.85
N HIS A 70 9.53 -11.43 13.99
CA HIS A 70 9.27 -10.26 13.15
C HIS A 70 9.76 -8.94 13.77
N GLY A 71 10.47 -9.00 14.91
CA GLY A 71 11.01 -7.82 15.59
C GLY A 71 10.00 -7.05 16.45
N PHE A 72 8.87 -7.67 16.79
CA PHE A 72 7.80 -7.08 17.59
C PHE A 72 7.56 -7.86 18.88
N ASP A 73 6.90 -7.22 19.84
CA ASP A 73 6.34 -7.89 21.00
C ASP A 73 4.92 -8.42 20.69
N GLN A 74 4.43 -9.32 21.53
CA GLN A 74 3.07 -9.80 21.42
C GLN A 74 2.08 -8.70 21.81
N TYR A 75 1.05 -8.47 20.97
CA TYR A 75 -0.06 -7.59 21.32
C TYR A 75 -0.89 -8.19 22.45
N ILE A 76 -1.04 -7.43 23.52
CA ILE A 76 -1.87 -7.82 24.67
C ILE A 76 -3.25 -7.20 24.50
N ASN A 77 -4.18 -8.03 24.04
CA ASN A 77 -5.57 -7.59 23.87
C ASN A 77 -6.21 -7.31 25.22
N ARG A 78 -6.61 -6.06 25.45
CA ARG A 78 -7.30 -5.61 26.67
C ARG A 78 -8.83 -5.57 26.49
N SER A 79 -9.31 -5.82 25.28
CA SER A 79 -10.73 -5.86 24.92
C SER A 79 -11.26 -7.29 25.02
N PRO A 80 -12.55 -7.51 25.38
CA PRO A 80 -13.17 -8.83 25.28
C PRO A 80 -13.35 -9.32 23.84
N ARG A 81 -13.29 -8.40 22.85
CA ARG A 81 -13.31 -8.68 21.42
C ARG A 81 -11.88 -8.81 20.90
N GLU A 82 -11.62 -9.75 20.01
CA GLU A 82 -10.34 -9.84 19.32
C GLU A 82 -10.05 -8.56 18.52
N ARG A 83 -8.76 -8.19 18.39
CA ARG A 83 -8.26 -7.07 17.58
C ARG A 83 -8.74 -7.23 16.14
N GLN A 84 -9.45 -6.25 15.61
CA GLN A 84 -9.92 -6.25 14.23
C GLN A 84 -8.93 -5.57 13.29
N VAL A 85 -9.02 -5.94 12.02
CA VAL A 85 -8.22 -5.39 10.92
C VAL A 85 -9.16 -4.77 9.91
N TYR A 86 -8.99 -3.47 9.70
CA TYR A 86 -9.68 -2.67 8.68
C TYR A 86 -8.71 -2.38 7.55
N ASP A 87 -9.09 -2.71 6.33
CA ASP A 87 -8.32 -2.49 5.12
C ASP A 87 -8.94 -1.32 4.34
N LEU A 88 -8.26 -0.16 4.34
CA LEU A 88 -8.76 1.10 3.82
C LEU A 88 -8.09 1.41 2.48
N PHE A 89 -8.88 1.55 1.43
CA PHE A 89 -8.35 1.92 0.11
C PHE A 89 -9.35 2.72 -0.73
N LEU A 90 -8.78 3.50 -1.66
CA LEU A 90 -9.54 4.18 -2.71
C LEU A 90 -9.73 3.22 -3.89
N LEU A 91 -10.91 3.26 -4.49
CA LEU A 91 -11.21 2.51 -5.72
C LEU A 91 -11.57 3.49 -6.83
N SER A 92 -10.90 3.35 -7.98
CA SER A 92 -11.20 4.16 -9.16
C SER A 92 -11.94 3.36 -10.22
N THR A 93 -11.24 2.45 -10.91
CA THR A 93 -11.82 1.62 -11.99
C THR A 93 -11.36 0.16 -11.92
N GLU A 94 -10.52 -0.18 -10.95
CA GLU A 94 -9.73 -1.41 -10.88
C GLU A 94 -10.54 -2.58 -10.26
N LEU A 95 -11.65 -3.03 -10.92
CA LEU A 95 -12.50 -4.12 -10.41
C LEU A 95 -11.78 -5.46 -10.28
N ASP A 96 -10.86 -5.78 -11.20
CA ASP A 96 -10.05 -7.01 -11.12
C ASP A 96 -9.17 -7.00 -9.86
N TRP A 97 -8.57 -5.86 -9.53
CA TRP A 97 -7.79 -5.73 -8.30
C TRP A 97 -8.65 -5.79 -7.05
N LEU A 98 -9.84 -5.23 -7.08
CA LEU A 98 -10.82 -5.36 -5.99
C LEU A 98 -11.16 -6.85 -5.76
N GLU A 99 -11.47 -7.59 -6.81
CA GLU A 99 -11.79 -9.02 -6.74
C GLU A 99 -10.62 -9.83 -6.15
N ILE A 100 -9.41 -9.63 -6.69
CA ILE A 100 -8.20 -10.30 -6.21
C ILE A 100 -7.96 -10.00 -4.73
N ARG A 101 -8.07 -8.72 -4.34
CA ARG A 101 -7.87 -8.27 -2.95
C ARG A 101 -8.87 -8.89 -1.99
N LEU A 102 -10.16 -8.85 -2.31
CA LEU A 102 -11.22 -9.41 -1.50
C LEU A 102 -11.02 -10.93 -1.30
N HIS A 103 -10.80 -11.67 -2.37
CA HIS A 103 -10.58 -13.12 -2.30
C HIS A 103 -9.30 -13.49 -1.53
N THR A 104 -8.23 -12.72 -1.69
CA THR A 104 -6.95 -12.96 -1.03
C THR A 104 -7.03 -12.67 0.48
N LEU A 105 -7.67 -11.56 0.86
CA LEU A 105 -7.57 -11.01 2.21
C LEU A 105 -8.78 -11.31 3.10
N SER A 106 -9.94 -11.68 2.54
CA SER A 106 -11.17 -11.86 3.33
C SER A 106 -11.07 -12.87 4.50
N PRO A 107 -10.21 -13.89 4.48
CA PRO A 107 -10.01 -14.75 5.65
C PRO A 107 -9.32 -14.05 6.83
N TYR A 108 -8.62 -12.94 6.58
CA TYR A 108 -7.74 -12.28 7.54
C TYR A 108 -8.17 -10.86 7.91
N VAL A 109 -8.93 -10.19 7.04
CA VAL A 109 -9.47 -8.84 7.23
C VAL A 109 -10.89 -8.95 7.78
N ASP A 110 -11.23 -8.11 8.76
CA ASP A 110 -12.59 -8.04 9.29
C ASP A 110 -13.46 -7.14 8.41
N PHE A 111 -12.94 -5.96 8.00
CA PHE A 111 -13.66 -5.01 7.17
C PHE A 111 -12.78 -4.38 6.09
N PHE A 112 -13.33 -4.28 4.89
CA PHE A 112 -12.79 -3.52 3.77
C PHE A 112 -13.51 -2.18 3.69
N VAL A 113 -12.79 -1.10 3.93
CA VAL A 113 -13.32 0.27 3.81
C VAL A 113 -12.98 0.78 2.42
N VAL A 114 -13.97 0.75 1.54
CA VAL A 114 -13.81 1.12 0.14
C VAL A 114 -14.45 2.48 -0.09
N VAL A 115 -13.64 3.44 -0.50
CA VAL A 115 -14.11 4.79 -0.85
C VAL A 115 -13.96 5.00 -2.35
N GLU A 116 -15.04 5.42 -2.98
CA GLU A 116 -15.11 5.86 -4.37
C GLU A 116 -15.50 7.32 -4.46
N SER A 117 -15.16 7.95 -5.59
CA SER A 117 -15.69 9.26 -6.00
C SER A 117 -16.32 9.16 -7.40
N ARG A 118 -17.28 10.04 -7.70
CA ARG A 118 -17.84 10.19 -9.07
C ARG A 118 -16.98 11.05 -9.97
N THR A 119 -15.83 11.50 -9.47
CA THR A 119 -14.84 12.23 -10.26
C THR A 119 -13.46 11.60 -10.06
N THR A 120 -12.60 11.74 -11.07
CA THR A 120 -11.17 11.44 -10.96
C THR A 120 -10.46 12.53 -10.17
N PHE A 121 -9.20 12.34 -9.77
CA PHE A 121 -8.39 13.39 -9.14
C PHE A 121 -8.15 14.59 -10.06
N THR A 122 -8.27 14.38 -11.37
CA THR A 122 -8.22 15.47 -12.39
C THR A 122 -9.56 16.14 -12.62
N GLY A 123 -10.61 15.75 -11.88
CA GLY A 123 -11.97 16.33 -11.99
C GLY A 123 -12.83 15.79 -13.13
N LEU A 124 -12.39 14.76 -13.85
CA LEU A 124 -13.18 14.12 -14.89
C LEU A 124 -14.28 13.24 -14.28
N PRO A 125 -15.50 13.24 -14.84
CA PRO A 125 -16.56 12.35 -14.37
C PRO A 125 -16.18 10.88 -14.57
N LYS A 126 -16.49 10.03 -13.58
CA LYS A 126 -16.35 8.57 -13.68
C LYS A 126 -17.48 7.85 -12.95
N PRO A 127 -17.79 6.58 -13.31
CA PRO A 127 -18.72 5.76 -12.55
C PRO A 127 -18.18 5.44 -11.16
N ALA A 128 -19.09 5.15 -10.23
CA ALA A 128 -18.76 4.50 -8.97
C ALA A 128 -18.83 2.98 -9.21
N VAL A 129 -17.70 2.41 -9.62
CA VAL A 129 -17.67 1.08 -10.22
C VAL A 129 -18.11 -0.04 -9.26
N LEU A 130 -17.76 0.05 -7.97
CA LEU A 130 -18.25 -0.92 -6.98
C LEU A 130 -19.76 -0.76 -6.75
N GLN A 131 -20.26 0.48 -6.73
CA GLN A 131 -21.71 0.71 -6.61
C GLN A 131 -22.46 0.07 -7.77
N ASP A 132 -21.95 0.24 -9.00
CA ASP A 132 -22.59 -0.24 -10.22
C ASP A 132 -22.48 -1.78 -10.35
N HIS A 133 -21.44 -2.38 -9.78
CA HIS A 133 -21.16 -3.83 -9.79
C HIS A 133 -21.35 -4.47 -8.40
N TRP A 134 -22.17 -3.87 -7.53
CA TRP A 134 -22.31 -4.32 -6.15
C TRP A 134 -22.63 -5.81 -6.01
N GLU A 135 -23.56 -6.32 -6.82
CA GLU A 135 -24.01 -7.72 -6.74
C GLU A 135 -22.92 -8.73 -7.15
N ASP A 136 -21.94 -8.31 -7.94
CA ASP A 136 -20.81 -9.18 -8.32
C ASP A 136 -19.94 -9.52 -7.08
N PHE A 137 -20.02 -8.70 -6.04
CA PHE A 137 -19.29 -8.86 -4.78
C PHE A 137 -20.16 -9.34 -3.61
N ALA A 138 -21.34 -9.91 -3.88
CA ALA A 138 -22.29 -10.40 -2.87
C ALA A 138 -21.67 -11.27 -1.77
N PRO A 139 -20.71 -12.17 -2.02
CA PRO A 139 -20.05 -12.97 -0.97
C PRO A 139 -19.33 -12.13 0.10
N PHE A 140 -19.02 -10.88 -0.19
CA PHE A 140 -18.23 -10.00 0.68
C PHE A 140 -19.04 -8.84 1.28
N HIS A 141 -20.35 -8.71 0.98
CA HIS A 141 -21.20 -7.59 1.44
C HIS A 141 -21.14 -7.39 2.96
N ASN A 142 -21.05 -8.49 3.72
CA ASN A 142 -20.95 -8.43 5.18
C ASN A 142 -19.61 -7.89 5.70
N LYS A 143 -18.60 -7.74 4.83
CA LYS A 143 -17.28 -7.21 5.18
C LYS A 143 -16.95 -5.88 4.51
N ILE A 144 -17.69 -5.50 3.46
CA ILE A 144 -17.43 -4.26 2.74
C ILE A 144 -18.18 -3.09 3.37
N ILE A 145 -17.45 -2.06 3.76
CA ILE A 145 -17.96 -0.77 4.17
C ILE A 145 -17.72 0.18 3.00
N HIS A 146 -18.70 0.29 2.12
CA HIS A 146 -18.61 1.10 0.92
C HIS A 146 -19.17 2.50 1.14
N ARG A 147 -18.47 3.52 0.62
CA ARG A 147 -18.94 4.91 0.56
C ARG A 147 -18.55 5.57 -0.75
N VAL A 148 -19.52 6.24 -1.36
CA VAL A 148 -19.26 7.18 -2.43
C VAL A 148 -19.15 8.57 -1.82
N ILE A 149 -18.00 9.20 -1.96
CA ILE A 149 -17.68 10.52 -1.42
C ILE A 149 -17.57 11.50 -2.58
N ASP A 150 -18.43 12.50 -2.57
CA ASP A 150 -18.36 13.55 -3.61
C ASP A 150 -17.17 14.47 -3.32
N ASP A 151 -16.30 14.59 -4.28
CA ASP A 151 -15.20 15.57 -4.26
C ASP A 151 -15.81 16.99 -4.33
N PRO A 152 -15.49 17.89 -3.39
CA PRO A 152 -16.07 19.23 -3.39
C PRO A 152 -15.61 20.12 -4.55
N GLY A 153 -14.67 19.63 -5.36
CA GLY A 153 -14.17 20.29 -6.56
C GLY A 153 -13.15 21.40 -6.30
N SER A 154 -12.55 21.87 -7.38
CA SER A 154 -11.44 22.84 -7.34
C SER A 154 -11.79 24.19 -6.73
N ALA A 155 -13.06 24.56 -6.66
CA ALA A 155 -13.52 25.76 -5.98
C ALA A 155 -13.27 25.73 -4.46
N VAL A 156 -13.19 24.51 -3.87
CA VAL A 156 -12.99 24.28 -2.43
C VAL A 156 -11.56 23.84 -2.13
N LEU A 157 -11.05 22.85 -2.90
CA LEU A 157 -9.75 22.23 -2.68
C LEU A 157 -8.60 22.88 -3.46
N GLY A 158 -8.91 23.73 -4.46
CA GLY A 158 -7.90 24.25 -5.37
C GLY A 158 -7.72 23.38 -6.62
N SER A 159 -6.75 23.74 -7.46
CA SER A 159 -6.50 23.09 -8.75
C SER A 159 -5.40 22.01 -8.71
N VAL A 160 -4.86 21.70 -7.53
CA VAL A 160 -3.79 20.72 -7.35
C VAL A 160 -4.44 19.34 -7.19
N THR A 161 -4.14 18.42 -8.10
CA THR A 161 -4.71 17.07 -8.10
C THR A 161 -4.44 16.28 -6.82
N TRP A 162 -3.29 16.53 -6.18
CA TRP A 162 -2.94 15.92 -4.90
C TRP A 162 -3.87 16.33 -3.75
N ASP A 163 -4.44 17.55 -3.77
CA ASP A 163 -5.38 17.99 -2.73
C ASP A 163 -6.68 17.20 -2.80
N HIS A 164 -7.12 16.81 -4.00
CA HIS A 164 -8.29 15.96 -4.25
C HIS A 164 -8.05 14.53 -3.77
N GLU A 165 -6.87 13.96 -4.08
CA GLU A 165 -6.46 12.64 -3.60
C GLU A 165 -6.38 12.61 -2.08
N ASP A 166 -5.72 13.59 -1.47
CA ASP A 166 -5.55 13.73 -0.03
C ASP A 166 -6.89 13.86 0.71
N PHE A 167 -7.83 14.61 0.13
CA PHE A 167 -9.20 14.73 0.65
C PHE A 167 -9.91 13.37 0.67
N LEU A 168 -9.92 12.64 -0.44
CA LEU A 168 -10.56 11.33 -0.53
C LEU A 168 -9.86 10.30 0.36
N ARG A 169 -8.53 10.37 0.46
CA ARG A 169 -7.75 9.50 1.34
C ARG A 169 -8.11 9.71 2.82
N ASN A 170 -8.24 10.96 3.26
CA ASN A 170 -8.69 11.29 4.61
C ASN A 170 -10.16 10.94 4.86
N ALA A 171 -11.00 10.94 3.82
CA ALA A 171 -12.40 10.54 3.92
C ALA A 171 -12.56 9.07 4.31
N MET A 172 -11.59 8.20 4.04
CA MET A 172 -11.61 6.80 4.50
C MET A 172 -11.75 6.70 6.02
N LEU A 173 -11.15 7.62 6.78
CA LEU A 173 -11.30 7.68 8.25
C LEU A 173 -12.44 8.63 8.65
N HIS A 174 -12.35 9.89 8.26
CA HIS A 174 -13.24 10.94 8.78
C HIS A 174 -14.63 10.95 8.14
N GLY A 175 -14.78 10.41 6.92
CA GLY A 175 -16.05 10.28 6.23
C GLY A 175 -16.78 8.97 6.52
N VAL A 176 -16.05 7.91 6.92
CA VAL A 176 -16.61 6.57 7.09
C VAL A 176 -16.81 6.21 8.55
N PHE A 177 -15.79 6.30 9.39
CA PHE A 177 -15.82 5.77 10.77
C PHE A 177 -16.83 6.42 11.70
N PRO A 178 -17.18 7.71 11.58
CA PRO A 178 -18.27 8.29 12.40
C PRO A 178 -19.60 7.56 12.25
N GLY A 179 -19.90 7.07 11.04
CA GLY A 179 -21.11 6.29 10.75
C GLY A 179 -21.08 4.85 11.26
N LEU A 180 -19.95 4.37 11.77
CA LEU A 180 -19.81 3.01 12.31
C LEU A 180 -20.06 2.95 13.81
N VAL A 181 -20.05 4.09 14.50
CA VAL A 181 -20.23 4.19 15.96
C VAL A 181 -21.56 3.56 16.37
N GLY A 182 -21.53 2.68 17.36
CA GLY A 182 -22.69 1.94 17.85
C GLY A 182 -23.12 0.76 16.97
N THR A 183 -22.44 0.50 15.86
CA THR A 183 -22.68 -0.68 15.04
C THR A 183 -21.72 -1.81 15.38
N TRP A 184 -21.97 -3.01 14.83
CA TRP A 184 -21.05 -4.15 15.00
C TRP A 184 -19.72 -3.98 14.24
N MET A 185 -19.65 -3.01 13.32
CA MET A 185 -18.46 -2.62 12.56
C MET A 185 -17.66 -1.49 13.22
N GLU A 186 -18.02 -1.09 14.44
CA GLU A 186 -17.35 0.00 15.15
C GLU A 186 -15.89 -0.37 15.50
N ALA A 187 -14.96 0.49 15.11
CA ALA A 187 -13.55 0.34 15.47
C ALA A 187 -13.31 0.71 16.94
N ARG A 188 -12.44 -0.05 17.60
CA ARG A 188 -12.02 0.19 19.00
C ARG A 188 -10.53 0.49 19.06
N GLU A 189 -10.13 1.15 20.14
CA GLU A 189 -8.74 1.45 20.40
C GLU A 189 -7.88 0.17 20.31
N GLY A 190 -6.80 0.25 19.52
CA GLY A 190 -5.89 -0.85 19.24
C GLY A 190 -6.24 -1.67 17.99
N ASP A 191 -7.41 -1.49 17.36
CA ASP A 191 -7.70 -2.11 16.07
C ASP A 191 -6.73 -1.61 14.98
N VAL A 192 -6.46 -2.44 14.01
CA VAL A 192 -5.50 -2.18 12.93
C VAL A 192 -6.18 -1.45 11.78
N LEU A 193 -5.56 -0.39 11.29
CA LEU A 193 -5.93 0.30 10.06
C LEU A 193 -4.80 0.18 9.05
N ILE A 194 -5.07 -0.44 7.91
CA ILE A 194 -4.18 -0.51 6.76
C ILE A 194 -4.63 0.55 5.76
N VAL A 195 -3.73 1.40 5.32
CA VAL A 195 -3.98 2.44 4.32
C VAL A 195 -3.16 2.16 3.07
N SER A 196 -3.85 1.94 1.95
CA SER A 196 -3.22 1.49 0.71
C SER A 196 -3.95 2.03 -0.53
N ASP A 197 -3.38 1.77 -1.69
CA ASP A 197 -4.09 1.75 -2.96
C ASP A 197 -4.59 0.32 -3.23
N VAL A 198 -5.58 0.14 -4.10
CA VAL A 198 -6.23 -1.16 -4.31
C VAL A 198 -5.26 -2.22 -4.84
N ASP A 199 -4.23 -1.81 -5.60
CA ASP A 199 -3.19 -2.64 -6.19
C ASP A 199 -1.97 -2.88 -5.26
N GLU A 200 -2.02 -2.37 -4.02
CA GLU A 200 -1.04 -2.60 -2.94
C GLU A 200 -1.59 -3.62 -1.95
N THR A 201 -1.47 -4.91 -2.25
CA THR A 201 -2.12 -5.99 -1.49
C THR A 201 -1.20 -6.58 -0.42
N PRO A 202 -1.51 -6.48 0.89
CA PRO A 202 -0.74 -7.16 1.94
C PRO A 202 -0.71 -8.67 1.74
N LYS A 203 0.40 -9.31 2.08
CA LYS A 203 0.48 -10.78 2.11
C LYS A 203 -0.37 -11.32 3.28
N PRO A 204 -1.06 -12.46 3.14
CA PRO A 204 -1.88 -13.05 4.22
C PRO A 204 -1.13 -13.22 5.54
N GLU A 205 0.15 -13.61 5.50
CA GLU A 205 1.02 -13.78 6.66
C GLU A 205 1.24 -12.46 7.40
N THR A 206 1.36 -11.36 6.68
CA THR A 206 1.46 -10.01 7.23
C THR A 206 0.26 -9.68 8.10
N LEU A 207 -0.96 -10.05 7.67
CA LEU A 207 -2.17 -9.79 8.44
C LEU A 207 -2.21 -10.54 9.77
N VAL A 208 -1.57 -11.72 9.85
CA VAL A 208 -1.39 -12.45 11.12
C VAL A 208 -0.45 -11.67 12.05
N VAL A 209 0.66 -11.12 11.53
CA VAL A 209 1.56 -10.26 12.30
C VAL A 209 0.82 -9.04 12.83
N LEU A 210 0.08 -8.34 11.96
CA LEU A 210 -0.67 -7.14 12.34
C LEU A 210 -1.73 -7.42 13.41
N ARG A 211 -2.38 -8.57 13.39
CA ARG A 211 -3.39 -8.96 14.37
C ARG A 211 -2.80 -9.36 15.72
N LYS A 212 -1.66 -10.03 15.73
CA LYS A 212 -1.11 -10.69 16.93
C LYS A 212 0.03 -9.93 17.61
N CYS A 213 0.69 -9.02 16.90
CA CYS A 213 1.89 -8.36 17.39
C CYS A 213 1.67 -6.87 17.65
N GLU A 214 2.41 -6.33 18.62
CA GLU A 214 2.47 -4.90 18.90
C GLU A 214 3.47 -4.25 17.95
N PHE A 215 3.08 -3.20 17.27
CA PHE A 215 3.93 -2.47 16.34
C PHE A 215 3.80 -0.95 16.57
N PRO A 216 4.79 -0.15 16.14
CA PRO A 216 4.74 1.30 16.29
C PRO A 216 3.58 1.94 15.52
N ASP A 217 3.21 3.16 15.89
CA ASP A 217 2.10 3.92 15.30
C ASP A 217 2.20 4.09 13.77
N ARG A 218 3.39 3.94 13.21
CA ARG A 218 3.66 3.96 11.78
C ARG A 218 4.45 2.72 11.38
N LEU A 219 3.77 1.78 10.77
CA LEU A 219 4.39 0.59 10.21
C LEU A 219 4.29 0.63 8.69
N THR A 220 5.42 0.59 8.01
CA THR A 220 5.49 0.48 6.56
C THR A 220 5.55 -0.99 6.17
N LEU A 221 4.63 -1.43 5.35
CA LEU A 221 4.70 -2.72 4.68
C LEU A 221 5.54 -2.54 3.40
N ARG A 222 6.74 -3.10 3.41
CA ARG A 222 7.60 -3.09 2.23
C ARG A 222 7.09 -4.11 1.23
N SER A 223 6.77 -3.64 0.01
CA SER A 223 6.18 -4.46 -1.05
C SER A 223 7.19 -4.74 -2.14
N ASP A 224 7.17 -5.95 -2.66
CA ASP A 224 7.75 -6.22 -3.96
C ASP A 224 6.99 -5.39 -5.01
N PHE A 225 7.71 -4.57 -5.77
CA PHE A 225 7.11 -3.68 -6.73
C PHE A 225 7.19 -4.29 -8.13
N TYR A 226 6.05 -4.72 -8.62
CA TYR A 226 5.87 -5.23 -9.98
C TYR A 226 5.24 -4.18 -10.88
N TYR A 227 5.50 -4.31 -12.19
CA TYR A 227 4.96 -3.40 -13.19
C TYR A 227 4.32 -4.18 -14.33
N TYR A 228 3.09 -3.87 -14.69
CA TYR A 228 2.27 -4.53 -15.71
C TYR A 228 1.81 -5.96 -15.41
N SER A 229 2.66 -6.74 -14.78
CA SER A 229 2.40 -8.12 -14.36
C SER A 229 3.44 -8.54 -13.32
N PHE A 230 3.22 -9.64 -12.65
CA PHE A 230 4.18 -10.24 -11.72
C PHE A 230 5.44 -10.80 -12.39
N GLN A 231 5.57 -10.62 -13.71
CA GLN A 231 6.76 -10.95 -14.49
C GLN A 231 7.86 -9.89 -14.39
N TRP A 232 7.49 -8.61 -14.19
CA TRP A 232 8.43 -7.50 -14.24
C TRP A 232 8.61 -6.88 -12.85
N LEU A 233 9.68 -7.29 -12.15
CA LEU A 233 10.03 -6.79 -10.82
C LEU A 233 10.93 -5.56 -10.95
N HIS A 234 10.61 -4.48 -10.24
CA HIS A 234 11.44 -3.29 -10.18
C HIS A 234 12.79 -3.58 -9.54
N ALA A 235 13.87 -3.17 -10.21
CA ALA A 235 15.25 -3.43 -9.79
C ALA A 235 15.76 -2.48 -8.69
N GLY A 236 14.91 -1.57 -8.20
CA GLY A 236 15.23 -0.58 -7.16
C GLY A 236 14.86 -1.01 -5.74
N GLU A 237 14.62 0.01 -4.90
CA GLU A 237 14.14 -0.22 -3.53
C GLU A 237 12.69 -0.75 -3.57
N GLU A 238 12.34 -1.58 -2.59
CA GLU A 238 10.97 -2.06 -2.38
C GLU A 238 10.02 -0.87 -2.15
N TRP A 239 8.80 -1.00 -2.63
CA TRP A 239 7.77 0.02 -2.49
C TRP A 239 7.40 0.25 -1.02
N ALA A 240 7.35 1.51 -0.60
CA ALA A 240 7.18 1.89 0.82
C ALA A 240 5.70 1.98 1.26
N HIS A 241 4.84 1.17 0.69
CA HIS A 241 3.41 1.06 1.02
C HIS A 241 2.97 -0.41 0.87
N PRO A 242 1.84 -0.81 1.52
CA PRO A 242 0.89 -0.03 2.36
C PRO A 242 1.50 0.55 3.63
N GLN A 243 0.75 1.47 4.27
CA GLN A 243 1.07 2.01 5.59
C GLN A 243 0.05 1.51 6.61
N VAL A 244 0.50 1.24 7.83
CA VAL A 244 -0.35 0.69 8.89
C VAL A 244 -0.25 1.53 10.16
N THR A 245 -1.39 1.71 10.82
CA THR A 245 -1.47 2.31 12.16
C THR A 245 -2.50 1.57 13.01
N THR A 246 -2.63 1.98 14.28
CA THR A 246 -3.69 1.52 15.18
C THR A 246 -4.74 2.61 15.36
N TYR A 247 -6.01 2.20 15.45
CA TYR A 247 -7.10 3.11 15.78
C TYR A 247 -6.98 3.59 17.22
N LYS A 248 -7.08 4.91 17.43
CA LYS A 248 -6.99 5.59 18.73
C LYS A 248 -8.14 6.58 18.93
N GLY A 249 -9.26 6.36 18.24
CA GLY A 249 -10.36 7.33 18.15
C GLY A 249 -10.17 8.27 16.96
N LEU A 250 -11.26 8.95 16.57
CA LEU A 250 -11.31 9.77 15.35
C LEU A 250 -10.32 10.94 15.33
N THR A 251 -10.00 11.50 16.51
CA THR A 251 -9.12 12.67 16.63
C THR A 251 -7.66 12.34 16.90
N SER A 252 -7.37 11.14 17.37
CA SER A 252 -6.03 10.73 17.80
C SER A 252 -5.38 9.71 16.86
N THR A 253 -6.18 9.10 15.99
CA THR A 253 -5.67 8.23 14.92
C THR A 253 -4.95 9.08 13.87
N ILE A 254 -3.81 8.62 13.40
CA ILE A 254 -3.07 9.30 12.33
C ILE A 254 -3.96 9.33 11.07
N PRO A 255 -4.25 10.52 10.50
CA PRO A 255 -5.04 10.61 9.29
C PRO A 255 -4.41 9.80 8.14
N PRO A 256 -5.21 9.13 7.29
CA PRO A 256 -4.70 8.29 6.20
C PRO A 256 -3.69 9.00 5.28
N LYS A 257 -3.94 10.26 4.91
CA LYS A 257 -3.00 11.09 4.15
C LYS A 257 -1.66 11.24 4.86
N ASP A 258 -1.67 11.67 6.14
CA ASP A 258 -0.45 11.94 6.91
C ASP A 258 0.33 10.65 7.19
N LEU A 259 -0.40 9.54 7.33
CA LEU A 259 0.20 8.22 7.46
C LEU A 259 0.96 7.83 6.18
N ARG A 260 0.31 7.98 5.02
CA ARG A 260 0.89 7.62 3.72
C ARG A 260 2.06 8.52 3.33
N ASN A 261 1.93 9.83 3.51
CA ASN A 261 2.97 10.81 3.16
C ASN A 261 4.11 10.87 4.19
N GLY A 262 3.98 10.15 5.31
CA GLY A 262 4.97 10.17 6.37
C GLY A 262 5.04 11.50 7.13
N GLU A 263 3.97 12.31 7.08
CA GLU A 263 3.91 13.62 7.71
C GLU A 263 3.90 13.51 9.25
N PRO A 264 4.58 14.42 9.98
CA PRO A 264 4.58 14.42 11.44
C PRO A 264 3.19 14.82 11.97
N THR A 265 2.71 14.11 12.98
CA THR A 265 1.38 14.31 13.56
C THR A 265 1.27 15.47 14.55
N THR A 266 2.38 16.13 14.89
CA THR A 266 2.41 17.20 15.89
C THR A 266 3.14 18.44 15.40
N HIS A 267 2.49 19.60 15.56
CA HIS A 267 3.10 20.93 15.41
C HIS A 267 3.88 21.27 16.69
N GLY A 268 5.08 20.70 16.85
CA GLY A 268 5.97 20.95 17.98
C GLY A 268 7.38 21.36 17.50
N PHE A 269 8.29 21.58 18.46
CA PHE A 269 9.66 22.01 18.21
C PHE A 269 10.36 21.09 17.20
N LEU A 270 10.65 21.57 16.01
CA LEU A 270 11.04 20.85 14.79
C LEU A 270 12.01 19.66 14.97
N TYR A 271 12.96 19.76 15.87
CA TYR A 271 13.98 18.72 16.10
C TYR A 271 13.48 17.54 16.95
N LEU A 272 12.64 17.78 17.93
CA LEU A 272 12.11 16.73 18.81
C LEU A 272 11.06 15.89 18.09
N ASN A 273 10.29 16.50 17.20
CA ASN A 273 9.28 15.82 16.40
C ASN A 273 9.89 14.83 15.39
N HIS A 274 11.03 15.18 14.78
CA HIS A 274 11.75 14.27 13.90
C HIS A 274 12.32 13.05 14.65
N LEU A 275 12.84 13.24 15.87
CA LEU A 275 13.29 12.14 16.71
C LEU A 275 12.13 11.27 17.16
N GLN A 276 11.03 11.85 17.61
CA GLN A 276 9.84 11.11 18.06
C GLN A 276 9.20 10.35 16.89
N SER A 277 9.05 10.98 15.71
CA SER A 277 8.53 10.33 14.50
C SER A 277 9.43 9.17 14.03
N TRP A 278 10.74 9.26 14.29
CA TRP A 278 11.67 8.21 13.95
C TRP A 278 11.52 6.99 14.88
N TRP A 279 11.30 7.18 16.19
CA TRP A 279 11.05 6.11 17.17
C TRP A 279 9.69 5.41 16.94
N GLN A 280 8.74 6.11 16.33
CA GLN A 280 7.39 5.61 16.06
C GLN A 280 7.26 4.91 14.71
N ARG A 281 8.36 4.60 14.01
CA ARG A 281 8.37 3.97 12.69
C ARG A 281 9.05 2.62 12.71
N ALA A 282 8.45 1.67 12.00
CA ALA A 282 9.08 0.39 11.66
C ALA A 282 8.78 0.04 10.20
N ASP A 283 9.59 -0.85 9.64
CA ASP A 283 9.36 -1.48 8.35
C ASP A 283 9.15 -2.98 8.57
N LEU A 284 8.16 -3.55 7.91
CA LEU A 284 7.98 -4.98 7.75
C LEU A 284 8.26 -5.33 6.28
N TRP A 285 9.31 -6.12 6.06
CA TRP A 285 9.82 -6.45 4.73
C TRP A 285 9.10 -7.65 4.16
N ASP A 286 9.05 -7.75 2.81
CA ASP A 286 8.36 -8.83 2.10
C ASP A 286 6.90 -8.98 2.57
N ALA A 287 6.25 -7.82 2.83
CA ALA A 287 4.99 -7.77 3.56
C ALA A 287 3.76 -7.59 2.67
N ALA A 288 3.95 -7.19 1.41
CA ALA A 288 2.87 -6.97 0.46
C ALA A 288 3.37 -7.11 -0.98
N TRP A 289 2.43 -7.17 -1.92
CA TRP A 289 2.65 -7.05 -3.35
C TRP A 289 2.11 -5.71 -3.82
N HIS A 290 2.85 -5.03 -4.69
CA HIS A 290 2.36 -3.88 -5.42
C HIS A 290 2.53 -4.13 -6.91
N CYS A 291 1.44 -4.16 -7.67
CA CYS A 291 1.46 -4.36 -9.11
C CYS A 291 0.93 -3.12 -9.82
N SER A 292 1.82 -2.17 -10.11
CA SER A 292 1.44 -0.91 -10.73
C SER A 292 1.13 -1.08 -12.21
N SER A 293 0.08 -0.39 -12.67
CA SER A 293 -0.35 -0.43 -14.08
C SER A 293 -0.59 -1.85 -14.62
N CYS A 294 -1.08 -2.73 -13.76
CA CYS A 294 -1.37 -4.12 -14.07
C CYS A 294 -2.82 -4.27 -14.55
N PHE A 295 -3.08 -3.92 -15.80
CA PHE A 295 -4.40 -3.91 -16.42
C PHE A 295 -4.51 -4.91 -17.58
N ALA A 296 -5.73 -5.39 -17.82
CA ALA A 296 -6.04 -6.32 -18.90
C ALA A 296 -6.10 -5.63 -20.28
N THR A 297 -6.36 -4.31 -20.31
CA THR A 297 -6.63 -3.56 -21.53
C THR A 297 -5.75 -2.33 -21.68
N VAL A 298 -5.46 -1.95 -22.90
CA VAL A 298 -4.78 -0.69 -23.22
C VAL A 298 -5.64 0.51 -22.79
N ARG A 299 -6.97 0.40 -22.91
CA ARG A 299 -7.88 1.48 -22.48
C ARG A 299 -7.82 1.76 -20.99
N GLU A 300 -7.69 0.74 -20.16
CA GLU A 300 -7.49 0.94 -18.72
C GLU A 300 -6.18 1.65 -18.42
N MET A 301 -5.10 1.31 -19.14
CA MET A 301 -3.82 2.02 -19.06
C MET A 301 -3.97 3.50 -19.41
N GLN A 302 -4.63 3.81 -20.52
CA GLN A 302 -4.90 5.17 -20.97
C GLN A 302 -5.74 5.93 -19.94
N ARG A 303 -6.81 5.31 -19.43
CA ARG A 303 -7.70 5.92 -18.42
C ARG A 303 -6.96 6.21 -17.12
N LYS A 304 -6.07 5.31 -16.67
CA LYS A 304 -5.23 5.57 -15.50
C LYS A 304 -4.37 6.81 -15.73
N MET A 305 -3.72 6.96 -16.89
CA MET A 305 -2.91 8.14 -17.20
C MET A 305 -3.71 9.45 -17.20
N GLU A 306 -4.96 9.42 -17.68
CA GLU A 306 -5.86 10.58 -17.70
C GLU A 306 -6.36 10.99 -16.30
N SER A 307 -6.37 10.06 -15.35
CA SER A 307 -7.06 10.19 -14.06
C SER A 307 -6.16 10.34 -12.84
N PHE A 308 -4.87 10.03 -12.96
CA PHE A 308 -3.95 10.01 -11.82
C PHE A 308 -3.32 11.39 -11.52
N SER A 309 -2.75 11.53 -10.32
CA SER A 309 -2.22 12.82 -9.84
C SER A 309 -0.94 13.29 -10.53
N HIS A 310 -0.22 12.38 -11.23
CA HIS A 310 1.01 12.70 -11.98
C HIS A 310 0.72 13.23 -13.40
N THR A 311 -0.02 14.30 -13.50
CA THR A 311 -0.52 14.85 -14.79
C THR A 311 0.57 15.18 -15.82
N SER A 312 1.80 15.44 -15.39
CA SER A 312 2.94 15.70 -16.29
C SER A 312 3.37 14.48 -17.11
N LEU A 313 2.97 13.26 -16.71
CA LEU A 313 3.25 12.02 -17.41
C LEU A 313 2.16 11.65 -18.43
N ASP A 314 1.03 12.35 -18.41
CA ASP A 314 -0.07 12.18 -19.35
C ASP A 314 0.22 12.90 -20.67
N THR A 315 0.92 12.23 -21.58
CA THR A 315 1.28 12.74 -22.90
C THR A 315 0.66 11.89 -24.01
N ALA A 316 0.50 12.49 -25.21
CA ALA A 316 -0.01 11.76 -26.37
C ALA A 316 0.86 10.52 -26.73
N GLU A 317 2.19 10.63 -26.56
CA GLU A 317 3.13 9.53 -26.79
C GLU A 317 2.92 8.39 -25.79
N ASN A 318 2.79 8.72 -24.49
CA ASN A 318 2.60 7.71 -23.45
C ASN A 318 1.25 7.01 -23.55
N ARG A 319 0.23 7.68 -24.13
CA ARG A 319 -1.09 7.12 -24.38
C ARG A 319 -1.21 6.37 -25.72
N ASP A 320 -0.19 6.44 -26.57
CA ASP A 320 -0.22 5.73 -27.84
C ASP A 320 -0.29 4.20 -27.64
N PRO A 321 -1.30 3.48 -28.19
CA PRO A 321 -1.46 2.05 -27.98
C PRO A 321 -0.22 1.23 -28.35
N LYS A 322 0.45 1.59 -29.43
CA LYS A 322 1.63 0.90 -29.92
C LYS A 322 2.79 1.05 -28.95
N THR A 323 2.97 2.26 -28.44
CA THR A 323 3.99 2.58 -27.42
C THR A 323 3.72 1.81 -26.13
N ILE A 324 2.46 1.75 -25.68
CA ILE A 324 2.06 0.98 -24.50
C ILE A 324 2.41 -0.51 -24.69
N ILE A 325 1.96 -1.13 -25.79
CA ILE A 325 2.20 -2.55 -26.08
C ILE A 325 3.70 -2.88 -26.09
N GLU A 326 4.50 -2.06 -26.79
CA GLU A 326 5.95 -2.26 -26.87
C GLU A 326 6.65 -2.13 -25.50
N ARG A 327 6.25 -1.14 -24.69
CA ARG A 327 6.84 -0.92 -23.36
C ARG A 327 6.46 -2.04 -22.40
N VAL A 328 5.21 -2.46 -22.40
CA VAL A 328 4.69 -3.53 -21.54
C VAL A 328 5.33 -4.88 -21.91
N GLY A 329 5.31 -5.27 -23.17
CA GLY A 329 5.90 -6.53 -23.61
C GLY A 329 7.41 -6.59 -23.41
N GLY A 330 8.10 -5.45 -23.51
CA GLY A 330 9.54 -5.33 -23.29
C GLY A 330 9.97 -5.07 -21.85
N GLY A 331 9.04 -4.96 -20.88
CA GLY A 331 9.35 -4.63 -19.49
C GLY A 331 10.04 -3.27 -19.33
N ARG A 332 9.70 -2.31 -20.19
CA ARG A 332 10.24 -0.95 -20.14
C ARG A 332 9.30 -0.03 -19.38
N ASP A 333 9.85 1.05 -18.80
CA ASP A 333 9.02 2.03 -18.10
C ASP A 333 7.93 2.63 -18.99
N LEU A 334 6.69 2.73 -18.48
CA LEU A 334 5.52 3.21 -19.22
C LEU A 334 5.68 4.65 -19.73
N PHE A 335 6.47 5.45 -19.02
CA PHE A 335 6.69 6.87 -19.29
C PHE A 335 8.05 7.16 -19.94
N GLY A 336 8.81 6.09 -20.26
CA GLY A 336 10.12 6.20 -20.93
C GLY A 336 11.24 6.71 -20.02
N ARG A 337 11.13 6.57 -18.69
CA ARG A 337 12.17 6.94 -17.75
C ARG A 337 13.30 5.91 -17.78
N GLU A 338 14.52 6.34 -18.07
CA GLU A 338 15.67 5.44 -18.26
C GLU A 338 16.24 4.92 -16.93
N ASP A 339 15.95 5.58 -15.81
CA ASP A 339 16.39 5.20 -14.47
C ASP A 339 15.46 4.16 -13.79
N GLN A 340 14.31 3.87 -14.40
CA GLN A 340 13.37 2.86 -13.92
C GLN A 340 13.61 1.55 -14.66
N LEU A 341 14.22 0.60 -13.96
CA LEU A 341 14.61 -0.71 -14.51
C LEU A 341 13.77 -1.82 -13.89
N TYR A 342 13.43 -2.82 -14.71
CA TYR A 342 12.63 -3.96 -14.29
C TYR A 342 13.34 -5.26 -14.70
N GLU A 343 13.42 -6.19 -13.76
CA GLU A 343 13.99 -7.52 -13.98
C GLU A 343 12.88 -8.52 -14.29
N ARG A 344 13.13 -9.39 -15.24
CA ARG A 344 12.18 -10.44 -15.61
C ARG A 344 12.24 -11.59 -14.62
N VAL A 345 11.13 -11.87 -13.95
CA VAL A 345 10.93 -13.04 -13.07
C VAL A 345 10.18 -14.12 -13.86
N VAL A 346 10.85 -15.24 -14.11
CA VAL A 346 10.24 -16.37 -14.83
C VAL A 346 9.46 -17.25 -13.87
N ASP A 347 8.25 -17.68 -14.25
CA ASP A 347 7.38 -18.55 -13.44
C ASP A 347 7.21 -18.08 -11.99
N ASN A 348 6.98 -16.78 -11.82
CA ASN A 348 6.79 -16.21 -10.49
C ASN A 348 5.64 -16.89 -9.74
N ARG A 349 5.93 -17.41 -8.54
CA ARG A 349 4.95 -18.05 -7.64
C ARG A 349 4.65 -17.21 -6.42
N ASP A 350 5.39 -16.12 -6.20
CA ASP A 350 5.11 -15.16 -5.14
C ASP A 350 4.11 -14.12 -5.63
N VAL A 351 2.88 -14.57 -5.76
CA VAL A 351 1.72 -13.79 -6.23
C VAL A 351 0.50 -14.19 -5.41
N PRO A 352 -0.54 -13.35 -5.33
CA PRO A 352 -1.81 -13.74 -4.71
C PRO A 352 -2.31 -15.08 -5.25
N ALA A 353 -2.55 -16.05 -4.36
CA ALA A 353 -2.93 -17.42 -4.75
C ALA A 353 -4.20 -17.45 -5.61
N TYR A 354 -5.10 -16.47 -5.43
CA TYR A 354 -6.31 -16.31 -6.21
C TYR A 354 -6.03 -16.12 -7.71
N ILE A 355 -4.96 -15.39 -8.06
CA ILE A 355 -4.54 -15.20 -9.46
C ILE A 355 -4.15 -16.52 -10.09
N LEU A 356 -3.35 -17.36 -9.38
CA LEU A 356 -2.94 -18.67 -9.88
C LEU A 356 -4.11 -19.62 -10.07
N GLN A 357 -5.09 -19.58 -9.16
CA GLN A 357 -6.29 -20.39 -9.21
C GLN A 357 -7.24 -19.97 -10.34
N ASN A 358 -7.18 -18.71 -10.77
CA ASN A 358 -8.01 -18.10 -11.80
C ASN A 358 -7.18 -17.58 -12.99
N SER A 359 -6.12 -18.31 -13.34
CA SER A 359 -5.18 -17.90 -14.40
C SER A 359 -5.84 -17.71 -15.78
N GLY A 360 -7.00 -18.35 -16.03
CA GLY A 360 -7.78 -18.12 -17.24
C GLY A 360 -8.33 -16.69 -17.36
N LYS A 361 -8.66 -16.04 -16.23
CA LYS A 361 -9.08 -14.63 -16.17
C LYS A 361 -7.89 -13.70 -16.00
N PHE A 362 -6.97 -14.04 -15.12
CA PHE A 362 -5.88 -13.17 -14.68
C PHE A 362 -4.51 -13.55 -15.27
N GLY A 363 -4.48 -14.29 -16.39
CA GLY A 363 -3.23 -14.69 -17.04
C GLY A 363 -2.34 -13.51 -17.41
N TYR A 364 -2.94 -12.38 -17.79
CA TYR A 364 -2.23 -11.14 -18.09
C TYR A 364 -1.43 -10.57 -16.89
N LEU A 365 -1.77 -10.95 -15.65
CA LEU A 365 -1.01 -10.60 -14.46
C LEU A 365 0.17 -11.53 -14.20
N LEU A 366 0.21 -12.72 -14.79
CA LEU A 366 1.30 -13.67 -14.61
C LEU A 366 2.46 -13.38 -15.56
N ASP A 367 2.14 -13.15 -16.85
CA ASP A 367 3.11 -12.77 -17.85
C ASP A 367 2.51 -11.89 -18.96
N ARG A 368 3.40 -11.28 -19.76
CA ARG A 368 3.07 -10.42 -20.90
C ARG A 368 3.71 -10.97 -22.20
N ASP A 369 3.96 -12.27 -22.25
CA ASP A 369 4.61 -12.92 -23.38
C ASP A 369 3.66 -13.19 -24.57
N GLY A 370 2.35 -13.01 -24.34
CA GLY A 370 1.34 -13.17 -25.39
C GLY A 370 1.45 -12.12 -26.49
N GLU A 371 0.76 -12.37 -27.62
CA GLU A 371 0.63 -11.41 -28.70
C GLU A 371 0.10 -10.08 -28.16
N HIS A 372 0.64 -8.95 -28.65
CA HIS A 372 0.30 -7.60 -28.18
C HIS A 372 0.42 -7.44 -26.64
N ALA A 373 1.43 -8.09 -26.02
CA ALA A 373 1.63 -8.10 -24.59
C ALA A 373 0.41 -8.64 -23.79
N GLY A 374 -0.39 -9.49 -24.39
CA GLY A 374 -1.56 -10.11 -23.77
C GLY A 374 -2.72 -9.15 -23.47
N PHE A 375 -2.78 -7.98 -24.08
CA PHE A 375 -3.92 -7.09 -23.97
C PHE A 375 -5.15 -7.64 -24.68
N THR A 376 -6.31 -7.60 -24.01
CA THR A 376 -7.55 -8.20 -24.49
C THR A 376 -8.39 -7.31 -25.41
N ASP A 377 -8.06 -6.03 -25.51
CA ASP A 377 -8.75 -5.04 -26.35
C ASP A 377 -7.96 -4.68 -27.63
N VAL A 378 -6.99 -5.50 -28.00
CA VAL A 378 -6.20 -5.38 -29.23
C VAL A 378 -6.48 -6.58 -30.13
N GLY A 379 -6.77 -6.35 -31.41
CA GLY A 379 -7.01 -7.40 -32.40
C GLY A 379 -5.70 -7.97 -32.96
N ASP A 380 -5.78 -9.10 -33.68
CA ASP A 380 -4.64 -9.77 -34.32
C ASP A 380 -3.87 -8.86 -35.29
N ASP A 381 -4.51 -7.82 -35.82
CA ASP A 381 -3.90 -6.80 -36.67
C ASP A 381 -3.18 -5.68 -35.89
N GLY A 382 -3.15 -5.76 -34.55
CA GLY A 382 -2.56 -4.77 -33.68
C GLY A 382 -3.38 -3.50 -33.50
N LEU A 383 -4.62 -3.47 -34.00
CA LEU A 383 -5.52 -2.35 -33.84
C LEU A 383 -6.43 -2.52 -32.62
N MET A 384 -6.82 -1.38 -32.02
CA MET A 384 -7.76 -1.38 -30.92
C MET A 384 -9.14 -1.90 -31.36
N LEU A 385 -9.65 -2.89 -30.65
CA LEU A 385 -11.00 -3.39 -30.87
C LEU A 385 -12.03 -2.30 -30.51
N LEU A 386 -13.10 -2.19 -31.31
CA LEU A 386 -14.22 -1.31 -30.97
C LEU A 386 -14.89 -1.79 -29.69
N GLU A 387 -15.27 -0.86 -28.82
CA GLU A 387 -16.10 -1.19 -27.67
C GLU A 387 -17.39 -1.86 -28.15
N ARG A 388 -17.63 -3.09 -27.69
CA ARG A 388 -18.95 -3.66 -27.80
C ARG A 388 -19.86 -2.85 -26.89
N SER A 389 -20.78 -2.07 -27.45
CA SER A 389 -21.85 -1.45 -26.67
C SER A 389 -22.59 -2.59 -25.96
N VAL A 390 -22.38 -2.70 -24.66
CA VAL A 390 -23.21 -3.55 -23.80
C VAL A 390 -24.55 -2.86 -23.75
N GLY A 391 -25.53 -3.45 -24.51
CA GLY A 391 -26.89 -3.01 -24.56
C GLY A 391 -27.65 -3.37 -23.28
#